data_0e73f9f9272635d956e5a1b3962a2312
#
_entry.id   0e73f9f9272635d956e5a1b3962a2312
#
_cell.length_a   1.000
_cell.length_b   1.000
_cell.length_c   1.000
_cell.angle_alpha   90.00
_cell.angle_beta   90.00
_cell.angle_gamma   90.00
#
_symmetry.space_group_name_H-M   'P 1'
#
loop_
_entity.id
_entity.type
_entity.pdbx_description
1 polymer ?
#
loop_
_entity_poly.entity_id
_entity_poly.type
_entity_poly.pdbx_seq_one_letter_code
_entity_poly.pdbx_strand_id
1 'polypeptide(L)'
;MENFDQLELEKFSALADQWWDPNGKFKPLHLINPLRTSYIEKKVNIKGLEILDIGCGGGILSELLSRKGANMTAIDLADGPLNVAKIRQKKSQLPIKYRKISTTDIVKEKNQFDVVTCLEMLEHVPDPSIVVKECAQLCKKDGHLFFSTINRNLKSFIFAIMGAEYILNILPKGTHEYEKLIKPSELKTYIDDAKLDFEEIKGMSYLPYLDIVKLTDDPSVNYIIHARKK
;
A
#
# COMPACT_ATOMS: atom_id res chain seq x y z
N MET A 1 18.03 12.34 -8.10
CA MET A 1 17.44 11.38 -9.06
C MET A 1 16.02 11.12 -8.57
N GLU A 2 15.03 11.16 -9.45
CA GLU A 2 13.62 10.93 -9.06
C GLU A 2 13.44 9.44 -8.72
N ASN A 3 12.79 9.13 -7.59
CA ASN A 3 12.62 7.76 -7.10
C ASN A 3 11.25 7.18 -7.54
N PHE A 4 10.99 7.18 -8.84
CA PHE A 4 9.83 6.51 -9.44
C PHE A 4 10.19 5.89 -10.80
N ASP A 5 9.42 4.89 -11.22
CA ASP A 5 9.56 4.20 -12.51
C ASP A 5 8.40 4.64 -13.42
N GLN A 6 8.73 5.33 -14.51
CA GLN A 6 7.75 5.87 -15.44
C GLN A 6 6.90 4.76 -16.12
N LEU A 7 7.52 3.62 -16.41
CA LEU A 7 6.79 2.48 -17.01
C LEU A 7 5.76 1.90 -16.06
N GLU A 8 6.06 1.85 -14.76
CA GLU A 8 5.10 1.41 -13.74
C GLU A 8 3.91 2.39 -13.65
N LEU A 9 4.15 3.71 -13.69
CA LEU A 9 3.08 4.71 -13.67
C LEU A 9 2.15 4.58 -14.89
N GLU A 10 2.71 4.35 -16.08
CA GLU A 10 1.95 4.15 -17.32
C GLU A 10 1.13 2.86 -17.27
N LYS A 11 1.70 1.77 -16.77
CA LYS A 11 1.05 0.48 -16.59
C LYS A 11 -0.18 0.58 -15.68
N PHE A 12 -0.05 1.23 -14.50
CA PHE A 12 -1.20 1.44 -13.62
C PHE A 12 -2.23 2.38 -14.21
N SER A 13 -1.81 3.42 -14.95
CA SER A 13 -2.72 4.34 -15.62
C SER A 13 -3.56 3.65 -16.70
N ALA A 14 -2.98 2.71 -17.43
CA ALA A 14 -3.71 1.93 -18.45
C ALA A 14 -4.80 1.01 -17.89
N LEU A 15 -4.74 0.69 -16.59
CA LEU A 15 -5.71 -0.19 -15.92
C LEU A 15 -6.72 0.58 -15.05
N ALA A 16 -6.65 1.91 -15.05
CA ALA A 16 -7.39 2.76 -14.11
C ALA A 16 -8.91 2.51 -14.08
N ASP A 17 -9.53 2.32 -15.25
CA ASP A 17 -10.99 2.13 -15.39
C ASP A 17 -11.51 0.88 -14.65
N GLN A 18 -10.64 -0.12 -14.41
CA GLN A 18 -11.00 -1.37 -13.73
C GLN A 18 -10.83 -1.31 -12.21
N TRP A 19 -10.31 -0.19 -11.66
CA TRP A 19 -9.92 -0.11 -10.25
C TRP A 19 -11.06 -0.37 -9.26
N TRP A 20 -12.26 0.09 -9.60
CA TRP A 20 -13.45 -0.06 -8.76
C TRP A 20 -14.41 -1.16 -9.22
N ASP A 21 -14.00 -1.99 -10.18
CA ASP A 21 -14.73 -3.21 -10.53
C ASP A 21 -14.38 -4.33 -9.50
N PRO A 22 -15.31 -4.73 -8.63
CA PRO A 22 -15.05 -5.76 -7.62
C PRO A 22 -14.82 -7.16 -8.22
N ASN A 23 -15.13 -7.34 -9.50
CA ASN A 23 -14.90 -8.59 -10.23
C ASN A 23 -13.76 -8.46 -11.27
N GLY A 24 -13.17 -7.27 -11.39
CA GLY A 24 -12.10 -6.95 -12.31
C GLY A 24 -10.73 -7.35 -11.79
N LYS A 25 -9.69 -6.85 -12.47
CA LYS A 25 -8.28 -7.16 -12.16
C LYS A 25 -7.82 -6.72 -10.76
N PHE A 26 -8.51 -5.75 -10.15
CA PHE A 26 -8.23 -5.27 -8.79
C PHE A 26 -9.09 -5.94 -7.72
N LYS A 27 -9.84 -7.01 -8.05
CA LYS A 27 -10.61 -7.81 -7.08
C LYS A 27 -9.81 -8.18 -5.83
N PRO A 28 -8.54 -8.62 -5.92
CA PRO A 28 -7.75 -8.92 -4.72
C PRO A 28 -7.64 -7.74 -3.75
N LEU A 29 -7.50 -6.50 -4.25
CA LEU A 29 -7.44 -5.31 -3.39
C LEU A 29 -8.77 -5.03 -2.69
N HIS A 30 -9.90 -5.28 -3.35
CA HIS A 30 -11.23 -5.15 -2.71
C HIS A 30 -11.42 -6.13 -1.56
N LEU A 31 -10.81 -7.32 -1.63
CA LEU A 31 -10.87 -8.33 -0.58
C LEU A 31 -9.86 -8.08 0.54
N ILE A 32 -8.63 -7.67 0.20
CA ILE A 32 -7.53 -7.52 1.16
C ILE A 32 -7.63 -6.19 1.95
N ASN A 33 -8.06 -5.09 1.34
CA ASN A 33 -8.08 -3.79 2.01
C ASN A 33 -9.03 -3.71 3.22
N PRO A 34 -10.20 -4.35 3.28
CA PRO A 34 -10.98 -4.46 4.52
C PRO A 34 -10.20 -5.15 5.65
N LEU A 35 -9.40 -6.19 5.33
CA LEU A 35 -8.55 -6.88 6.29
C LEU A 35 -7.43 -5.96 6.81
N ARG A 36 -6.77 -5.21 5.91
CA ARG A 36 -5.76 -4.21 6.25
C ARG A 36 -6.33 -3.11 7.13
N THR A 37 -7.50 -2.57 6.77
CA THR A 37 -8.22 -1.58 7.58
C THR A 37 -8.48 -2.11 9.00
N SER A 38 -9.01 -3.33 9.12
CA SER A 38 -9.27 -3.95 10.43
C SER A 38 -7.97 -4.19 11.22
N TYR A 39 -6.87 -4.51 10.56
CA TYR A 39 -5.57 -4.65 11.21
C TYR A 39 -5.05 -3.31 11.75
N ILE A 40 -5.14 -2.26 10.95
CA ILE A 40 -4.76 -0.89 11.37
C ILE A 40 -5.59 -0.45 12.58
N GLU A 41 -6.93 -0.61 12.54
CA GLU A 41 -7.84 -0.26 13.65
C GLU A 41 -7.54 -1.03 14.96
N LYS A 42 -7.03 -2.25 14.87
CA LYS A 42 -6.60 -3.02 16.06
C LYS A 42 -5.33 -2.46 16.70
N LYS A 43 -4.49 -1.75 15.95
CA LYS A 43 -3.23 -1.16 16.44
C LYS A 43 -3.40 0.26 16.94
N VAL A 44 -4.31 1.02 16.32
CA VAL A 44 -4.53 2.44 16.64
C VAL A 44 -5.99 2.83 16.38
N ASN A 45 -6.58 3.59 17.30
CA ASN A 45 -7.91 4.17 17.08
C ASN A 45 -7.77 5.31 16.07
N ILE A 46 -8.16 5.06 14.82
CA ILE A 46 -7.94 5.98 13.70
C ILE A 46 -8.93 7.15 13.63
N LYS A 47 -10.00 7.14 14.42
CA LYS A 47 -11.03 8.18 14.38
C LYS A 47 -10.47 9.57 14.72
N GLY A 48 -10.58 10.50 13.78
CA GLY A 48 -10.09 11.86 13.91
C GLY A 48 -8.59 12.05 13.69
N LEU A 49 -7.82 10.97 13.47
CA LEU A 49 -6.40 11.06 13.19
C LEU A 49 -6.12 11.52 11.76
N GLU A 50 -5.03 12.28 11.58
CA GLU A 50 -4.47 12.62 10.28
C GLU A 50 -3.71 11.42 9.72
N ILE A 51 -4.17 10.86 8.61
CA ILE A 51 -3.57 9.68 7.97
C ILE A 51 -3.09 10.03 6.57
N LEU A 52 -1.86 9.63 6.26
CA LEU A 52 -1.30 9.69 4.92
C LEU A 52 -1.26 8.30 4.29
N ASP A 53 -1.88 8.16 3.11
CA ASP A 53 -1.83 6.95 2.30
C ASP A 53 -0.93 7.20 1.07
N ILE A 54 0.23 6.53 1.04
CA ILE A 54 1.28 6.69 0.02
C ILE A 54 1.13 5.57 -1.01
N GLY A 55 1.06 5.93 -2.30
CA GLY A 55 0.74 5.00 -3.38
C GLY A 55 -0.73 4.57 -3.31
N CYS A 56 -1.64 5.53 -3.10
CA CYS A 56 -3.05 5.25 -2.84
C CYS A 56 -3.80 4.64 -4.03
N GLY A 57 -3.25 4.68 -5.24
CA GLY A 57 -3.88 4.20 -6.45
C GLY A 57 -5.29 4.77 -6.65
N GLY A 58 -6.26 3.92 -6.91
CA GLY A 58 -7.68 4.30 -7.05
C GLY A 58 -8.41 4.57 -5.73
N GLY A 59 -7.72 4.60 -4.58
CA GLY A 59 -8.22 5.10 -3.31
C GLY A 59 -9.08 4.11 -2.50
N ILE A 60 -8.96 2.80 -2.72
CA ILE A 60 -9.77 1.80 -2.01
C ILE A 60 -9.51 1.83 -0.50
N LEU A 61 -8.22 1.78 -0.08
CA LEU A 61 -7.85 1.85 1.34
C LEU A 61 -8.22 3.19 1.93
N SER A 62 -7.89 4.29 1.23
CA SER A 62 -8.19 5.65 1.67
C SER A 62 -9.69 5.85 1.92
N GLU A 63 -10.58 5.32 1.05
CA GLU A 63 -12.03 5.37 1.25
C GLU A 63 -12.44 4.59 2.50
N LEU A 64 -11.90 3.40 2.71
CA LEU A 64 -12.22 2.57 3.89
C LEU A 64 -11.82 3.25 5.20
N LEU A 65 -10.60 3.80 5.28
CA LEU A 65 -10.13 4.51 6.46
C LEU A 65 -10.93 5.81 6.71
N SER A 66 -11.26 6.56 5.65
CA SER A 66 -12.10 7.76 5.76
C SER A 66 -13.50 7.44 6.28
N ARG A 67 -14.11 6.33 5.84
CA ARG A 67 -15.42 5.85 6.35
C ARG A 67 -15.38 5.50 7.84
N LYS A 68 -14.21 5.16 8.36
CA LYS A 68 -13.98 4.91 9.80
C LYS A 68 -13.68 6.19 10.60
N GLY A 69 -13.73 7.35 9.95
CA GLY A 69 -13.60 8.66 10.57
C GLY A 69 -12.17 9.22 10.60
N ALA A 70 -11.24 8.66 9.83
CA ALA A 70 -9.92 9.23 9.66
C ALA A 70 -9.94 10.47 8.74
N ASN A 71 -9.08 11.46 9.01
CA ASN A 71 -8.80 12.60 8.14
C ASN A 71 -7.74 12.21 7.12
N MET A 72 -8.17 11.90 5.89
CA MET A 72 -7.30 11.30 4.90
C MET A 72 -6.60 12.31 3.98
N THR A 73 -5.28 12.18 3.86
CA THR A 73 -4.49 12.67 2.73
C THR A 73 -3.96 11.45 1.97
N ALA A 74 -4.14 11.41 0.66
CA ALA A 74 -3.76 10.27 -0.17
C ALA A 74 -2.98 10.76 -1.38
N ILE A 75 -1.80 10.18 -1.61
CA ILE A 75 -0.89 10.60 -2.67
C ILE A 75 -0.57 9.46 -3.62
N ASP A 76 -0.46 9.82 -4.90
CA ASP A 76 0.01 8.93 -5.95
C ASP A 76 0.64 9.74 -7.07
N LEU A 77 1.49 9.15 -7.89
CA LEU A 77 2.08 9.78 -9.07
C LEU A 77 1.35 9.40 -10.37
N ALA A 78 0.62 8.27 -10.39
CA ALA A 78 -0.11 7.79 -11.55
C ALA A 78 -1.42 8.58 -11.75
N ASP A 79 -1.53 9.29 -12.86
CA ASP A 79 -2.71 10.13 -13.15
C ASP A 79 -4.00 9.32 -13.28
N GLY A 80 -3.96 8.18 -13.96
CA GLY A 80 -5.12 7.34 -14.19
C GLY A 80 -5.81 6.91 -12.90
N PRO A 81 -5.14 6.16 -12.01
CA PRO A 81 -5.69 5.73 -10.72
C PRO A 81 -6.15 6.91 -9.86
N LEU A 82 -5.36 7.98 -9.79
CA LEU A 82 -5.69 9.16 -8.99
C LEU A 82 -6.95 9.87 -9.50
N ASN A 83 -7.17 9.93 -10.81
CA ASN A 83 -8.39 10.47 -11.39
C ASN A 83 -9.61 9.61 -11.03
N VAL A 84 -9.46 8.28 -11.08
CA VAL A 84 -10.51 7.36 -10.65
C VAL A 84 -10.84 7.54 -9.17
N ALA A 85 -9.82 7.70 -8.30
CA ALA A 85 -10.01 8.00 -6.88
C ALA A 85 -10.82 9.28 -6.65
N LYS A 86 -10.51 10.37 -7.40
CA LYS A 86 -11.24 11.64 -7.35
C LYS A 86 -12.69 11.53 -7.84
N ILE A 87 -12.93 10.76 -8.91
CA ILE A 87 -14.29 10.48 -9.40
C ILE A 87 -15.09 9.70 -8.33
N ARG A 88 -14.47 8.70 -7.71
CA ARG A 88 -15.07 7.91 -6.64
C ARG A 88 -15.38 8.76 -5.42
N GLN A 89 -14.48 9.66 -5.03
CA GLN A 89 -14.68 10.62 -3.94
C GLN A 89 -15.93 11.48 -4.14
N LYS A 90 -16.16 11.99 -5.37
CA LYS A 90 -17.37 12.77 -5.69
C LYS A 90 -18.65 11.97 -5.45
N LYS A 91 -18.62 10.64 -5.70
CA LYS A 91 -19.77 9.76 -5.45
C LYS A 91 -19.94 9.44 -3.98
N SER A 92 -18.85 9.20 -3.25
CA SER A 92 -18.87 8.84 -1.82
C SER A 92 -19.03 10.03 -0.89
N GLN A 93 -18.74 11.25 -1.36
CA GLN A 93 -18.74 12.52 -0.62
C GLN A 93 -17.83 12.50 0.62
N LEU A 94 -16.80 11.67 0.63
CA LEU A 94 -15.84 11.58 1.73
C LEU A 94 -14.77 12.69 1.63
N PRO A 95 -14.35 13.28 2.76
CA PRO A 95 -13.41 14.40 2.77
C PRO A 95 -11.95 13.93 2.62
N ILE A 96 -11.61 13.25 1.52
CA ILE A 96 -10.26 12.75 1.25
C ILE A 96 -9.49 13.76 0.42
N LYS A 97 -8.26 14.10 0.81
CA LYS A 97 -7.38 15.01 0.07
C LYS A 97 -6.49 14.21 -0.89
N TYR A 98 -6.95 13.97 -2.13
CA TYR A 98 -6.15 13.31 -3.16
C TYR A 98 -5.20 14.28 -3.85
N ARG A 99 -3.89 13.93 -3.89
CA ARG A 99 -2.84 14.80 -4.44
C ARG A 99 -1.89 14.01 -5.36
N LYS A 100 -1.57 14.58 -6.52
CA LYS A 100 -0.47 14.09 -7.36
C LYS A 100 0.83 14.74 -6.88
N ILE A 101 1.56 14.02 -6.03
CA ILE A 101 2.81 14.50 -5.44
C ILE A 101 3.67 13.30 -5.03
N SER A 102 5.00 13.43 -5.15
CA SER A 102 5.94 12.41 -4.69
C SER A 102 6.12 12.46 -3.16
N THR A 103 6.62 11.36 -2.58
CA THR A 103 7.03 11.34 -1.16
C THR A 103 8.13 12.35 -0.88
N THR A 104 9.08 12.51 -1.79
CA THR A 104 10.17 13.50 -1.69
C THR A 104 9.64 14.94 -1.64
N ASP A 105 8.59 15.25 -2.39
CA ASP A 105 8.07 16.61 -2.42
C ASP A 105 7.14 16.91 -1.24
N ILE A 106 6.29 15.96 -0.83
CA ILE A 106 5.41 16.17 0.34
C ILE A 106 6.22 16.30 1.65
N VAL A 107 7.39 15.66 1.77
CA VAL A 107 8.32 15.87 2.90
C VAL A 107 8.75 17.33 3.03
N LYS A 108 8.95 18.04 1.91
CA LYS A 108 9.35 19.45 1.91
C LYS A 108 8.29 20.39 2.52
N GLU A 109 7.02 19.95 2.53
CA GLU A 109 5.93 20.70 3.15
C GLU A 109 5.95 20.66 4.69
N LYS A 110 6.76 19.78 5.28
CA LYS A 110 6.94 19.60 6.73
C LYS A 110 5.64 19.23 7.49
N ASN A 111 4.62 18.77 6.78
CA ASN A 111 3.42 18.22 7.38
C ASN A 111 3.73 16.82 7.97
N GLN A 112 3.12 16.51 9.09
CA GLN A 112 3.26 15.21 9.73
C GLN A 112 1.90 14.60 10.04
N PHE A 113 1.84 13.27 10.02
CA PHE A 113 0.64 12.47 10.15
C PHE A 113 0.73 11.53 11.35
N ASP A 114 -0.41 11.24 11.98
CA ASP A 114 -0.50 10.29 13.09
C ASP A 114 -0.26 8.86 12.63
N VAL A 115 -0.72 8.57 11.39
CA VAL A 115 -0.53 7.27 10.74
C VAL A 115 -0.05 7.47 9.31
N VAL A 116 0.91 6.66 8.87
CA VAL A 116 1.37 6.59 7.47
C VAL A 116 1.19 5.16 6.96
N THR A 117 0.50 5.00 5.85
CA THR A 117 0.37 3.73 5.12
C THR A 117 1.13 3.79 3.81
N CYS A 118 1.89 2.73 3.51
CA CYS A 118 2.57 2.52 2.24
C CYS A 118 2.44 1.03 1.89
N LEU A 119 1.36 0.69 1.18
CA LEU A 119 0.93 -0.69 0.99
C LEU A 119 0.97 -1.06 -0.50
N GLU A 120 1.69 -2.13 -0.85
CA GLU A 120 1.89 -2.62 -2.24
C GLU A 120 2.45 -1.51 -3.17
N MET A 121 3.44 -0.77 -2.69
CA MET A 121 4.03 0.33 -3.44
C MET A 121 5.56 0.24 -3.49
N LEU A 122 6.17 -0.32 -2.44
CA LEU A 122 7.63 -0.36 -2.30
C LEU A 122 8.32 -1.17 -3.39
N GLU A 123 7.67 -2.20 -3.93
CA GLU A 123 8.15 -3.03 -5.05
C GLU A 123 8.12 -2.32 -6.41
N HIS A 124 7.47 -1.16 -6.49
CA HIS A 124 7.29 -0.39 -7.73
C HIS A 124 8.20 0.83 -7.84
N VAL A 125 9.10 1.02 -6.88
CA VAL A 125 10.07 2.14 -6.88
C VAL A 125 11.51 1.65 -7.04
N PRO A 126 12.39 2.48 -7.63
CA PRO A 126 13.81 2.13 -7.79
C PRO A 126 14.54 1.85 -6.48
N ASP A 127 14.28 2.64 -5.44
CA ASP A 127 14.88 2.47 -4.12
C ASP A 127 13.81 2.58 -3.01
N PRO A 128 13.32 1.44 -2.50
CA PRO A 128 12.33 1.41 -1.43
C PRO A 128 12.86 1.96 -0.09
N SER A 129 14.18 1.93 0.15
CA SER A 129 14.76 2.44 1.39
C SER A 129 14.58 3.96 1.55
N ILE A 130 14.61 4.69 0.43
CA ILE A 130 14.34 6.14 0.41
C ILE A 130 12.90 6.39 0.84
N VAL A 131 11.94 5.66 0.25
CA VAL A 131 10.52 5.83 0.59
C VAL A 131 10.26 5.53 2.06
N VAL A 132 10.84 4.47 2.63
CA VAL A 132 10.70 4.15 4.07
C VAL A 132 11.24 5.27 4.95
N LYS A 133 12.39 5.87 4.60
CA LYS A 133 12.95 7.05 5.31
C LYS A 133 12.04 8.27 5.19
N GLU A 134 11.46 8.51 4.03
CA GLU A 134 10.51 9.60 3.79
C GLU A 134 9.20 9.38 4.58
N CYS A 135 8.68 8.14 4.62
CA CYS A 135 7.55 7.77 5.50
C CYS A 135 7.84 8.08 6.98
N ALA A 136 9.06 7.77 7.44
CA ALA A 136 9.46 8.09 8.81
C ALA A 136 9.49 9.61 9.08
N GLN A 137 9.90 10.44 8.11
CA GLN A 137 9.87 11.89 8.25
C GLN A 137 8.44 12.44 8.29
N LEU A 138 7.53 11.85 7.51
CA LEU A 138 6.12 12.24 7.43
C LEU A 138 5.29 11.78 8.63
N CYS A 139 5.78 10.84 9.41
CA CYS A 139 5.10 10.37 10.60
C CYS A 139 5.44 11.26 11.82
N LYS A 140 4.45 11.58 12.65
CA LYS A 140 4.63 12.25 13.93
C LYS A 140 5.43 11.37 14.91
N LYS A 141 6.05 11.98 15.91
CA LYS A 141 6.58 11.24 17.06
C LYS A 141 5.46 10.40 17.70
N ASP A 142 5.79 9.18 18.10
CA ASP A 142 4.87 8.16 18.62
C ASP A 142 3.79 7.68 17.61
N GLY A 143 3.86 8.14 16.36
CA GLY A 143 2.94 7.76 15.29
C GLY A 143 3.18 6.35 14.76
N HIS A 144 2.24 5.87 13.96
CA HIS A 144 2.21 4.50 13.45
C HIS A 144 2.50 4.47 11.94
N LEU A 145 3.27 3.47 11.51
CA LEU A 145 3.55 3.23 10.10
C LEU A 145 3.16 1.79 9.74
N PHE A 146 2.55 1.63 8.57
CA PHE A 146 2.19 0.32 8.05
C PHE A 146 2.76 0.17 6.64
N PHE A 147 3.52 -0.91 6.44
CA PHE A 147 4.11 -1.26 5.16
C PHE A 147 3.64 -2.64 4.74
N SER A 148 3.27 -2.84 3.48
CA SER A 148 3.00 -4.17 2.95
C SER A 148 3.59 -4.34 1.56
N THR A 149 4.00 -5.56 1.25
CA THR A 149 4.52 -5.96 -0.05
C THR A 149 4.53 -7.49 -0.18
N ILE A 150 4.91 -7.99 -1.34
CA ILE A 150 5.09 -9.42 -1.62
C ILE A 150 6.51 -9.83 -1.25
N ASN A 151 6.64 -10.97 -0.56
CA ASN A 151 7.92 -11.52 -0.15
C ASN A 151 8.69 -12.10 -1.36
N ARG A 152 9.99 -11.84 -1.47
CA ARG A 152 10.87 -12.41 -2.50
C ARG A 152 11.34 -13.82 -2.12
N ASN A 153 10.58 -14.84 -2.51
CA ASN A 153 10.97 -16.24 -2.36
C ASN A 153 10.24 -17.13 -3.40
N LEU A 154 10.63 -18.41 -3.50
CA LEU A 154 10.06 -19.35 -4.46
C LEU A 154 8.55 -19.57 -4.25
N LYS A 155 8.08 -19.58 -3.00
CA LYS A 155 6.66 -19.76 -2.68
C LYS A 155 5.82 -18.59 -3.22
N SER A 156 6.24 -17.34 -2.98
CA SER A 156 5.56 -16.15 -3.51
C SER A 156 5.63 -16.09 -5.03
N PHE A 157 6.76 -16.48 -5.64
CA PHE A 157 6.87 -16.59 -7.08
C PHE A 157 5.82 -17.52 -7.69
N ILE A 158 5.66 -18.71 -7.10
CA ILE A 158 4.68 -19.70 -7.59
C ILE A 158 3.24 -19.21 -7.34
N PHE A 159 2.92 -18.72 -6.16
CA PHE A 159 1.53 -18.39 -5.80
C PHE A 159 1.09 -17.00 -6.22
N ALA A 160 1.93 -15.97 -6.06
CA ALA A 160 1.55 -14.60 -6.38
C ALA A 160 1.80 -14.26 -7.85
N ILE A 161 2.89 -14.74 -8.44
CA ILE A 161 3.24 -14.42 -9.83
C ILE A 161 2.69 -15.47 -10.79
N MET A 162 3.17 -16.72 -10.67
CA MET A 162 2.74 -17.79 -11.58
C MET A 162 1.25 -18.10 -11.44
N GLY A 163 0.75 -18.15 -10.19
CA GLY A 163 -0.67 -18.44 -9.92
C GLY A 163 -1.58 -17.31 -10.37
N ALA A 164 -1.34 -16.07 -9.89
CA ALA A 164 -2.23 -14.95 -10.15
C ALA A 164 -2.13 -14.39 -11.59
N GLU A 165 -0.91 -14.30 -12.14
CA GLU A 165 -0.71 -13.67 -13.44
C GLU A 165 -0.86 -14.64 -14.62
N TYR A 166 -0.37 -15.89 -14.48
CA TYR A 166 -0.28 -16.83 -15.62
C TYR A 166 -1.36 -17.91 -15.61
N ILE A 167 -1.70 -18.45 -14.44
CA ILE A 167 -2.67 -19.56 -14.34
C ILE A 167 -4.10 -19.02 -14.20
N LEU A 168 -4.33 -18.09 -13.30
CA LEU A 168 -5.67 -17.59 -12.97
C LEU A 168 -6.06 -16.33 -13.75
N ASN A 169 -5.10 -15.67 -14.41
CA ASN A 169 -5.33 -14.40 -15.14
C ASN A 169 -6.00 -13.32 -14.25
N ILE A 170 -5.79 -13.37 -12.93
CA ILE A 170 -6.37 -12.43 -11.98
C ILE A 170 -5.67 -11.08 -12.08
N LEU A 171 -4.34 -11.10 -12.33
CA LEU A 171 -3.53 -9.91 -12.52
C LEU A 171 -2.96 -9.88 -13.96
N PRO A 172 -2.68 -8.69 -14.52
CA PRO A 172 -1.96 -8.59 -15.79
C PRO A 172 -0.59 -9.25 -15.70
N LYS A 173 -0.17 -9.91 -16.81
CA LYS A 173 1.18 -10.49 -16.90
C LYS A 173 2.23 -9.41 -16.74
N GLY A 174 3.28 -9.70 -15.96
CA GLY A 174 4.36 -8.76 -15.69
C GLY A 174 3.97 -7.66 -14.69
N THR A 175 2.92 -7.85 -13.88
CA THR A 175 2.58 -6.92 -12.79
C THR A 175 3.68 -6.88 -11.74
N HIS A 176 4.32 -8.03 -11.48
CA HIS A 176 5.41 -8.12 -10.49
C HIS A 176 6.67 -8.69 -11.15
N GLU A 177 7.76 -7.98 -10.98
CA GLU A 177 9.10 -8.46 -11.30
C GLU A 177 9.71 -9.09 -10.04
N TYR A 178 10.10 -10.36 -10.11
CA TYR A 178 10.60 -11.11 -8.95
C TYR A 178 11.73 -10.37 -8.21
N GLU A 179 12.64 -9.75 -8.94
CA GLU A 179 13.79 -9.03 -8.39
C GLU A 179 13.38 -7.78 -7.57
N LYS A 180 12.24 -7.19 -7.86
CA LYS A 180 11.71 -6.02 -7.15
C LYS A 180 10.94 -6.38 -5.87
N LEU A 181 10.59 -7.67 -5.67
CA LEU A 181 9.95 -8.13 -4.44
C LEU A 181 10.89 -7.96 -3.25
N ILE A 182 10.34 -7.73 -2.06
CA ILE A 182 11.12 -7.34 -0.87
C ILE A 182 10.98 -8.42 0.21
N LYS A 183 12.12 -8.94 0.69
CA LYS A 183 12.11 -9.88 1.82
C LYS A 183 11.76 -9.15 3.12
N PRO A 184 11.06 -9.81 4.08
CA PRO A 184 10.82 -9.24 5.40
C PRO A 184 12.08 -8.73 6.11
N SER A 185 13.22 -9.42 5.93
CA SER A 185 14.51 -9.00 6.50
C SER A 185 15.04 -7.72 5.87
N GLU A 186 14.85 -7.52 4.56
CA GLU A 186 15.27 -6.30 3.87
C GLU A 186 14.42 -5.11 4.31
N LEU A 187 13.10 -5.27 4.34
CA LEU A 187 12.20 -4.21 4.82
C LEU A 187 12.48 -3.87 6.29
N LYS A 188 12.79 -4.89 7.12
CA LYS A 188 13.21 -4.63 8.50
C LYS A 188 14.47 -3.79 8.55
N THR A 189 15.46 -4.06 7.71
CA THR A 189 16.68 -3.23 7.62
C THR A 189 16.34 -1.79 7.25
N TYR A 190 15.46 -1.55 6.28
CA TYR A 190 15.03 -0.19 5.91
C TYR A 190 14.32 0.53 7.06
N ILE A 191 13.51 -0.20 7.85
CA ILE A 191 12.83 0.31 9.05
C ILE A 191 13.84 0.71 10.13
N ASP A 192 14.84 -0.17 10.39
CA ASP A 192 15.91 0.09 11.37
C ASP A 192 16.77 1.31 10.95
N ASP A 193 17.14 1.40 9.66
CA ASP A 193 17.89 2.54 9.09
C ASP A 193 17.10 3.87 9.15
N ALA A 194 15.78 3.79 9.06
CA ALA A 194 14.88 4.93 9.21
C ALA A 194 14.63 5.30 10.70
N LYS A 195 15.26 4.61 11.65
CA LYS A 195 15.10 4.80 13.10
C LYS A 195 13.66 4.64 13.59
N LEU A 196 12.96 3.69 13.01
CA LEU A 196 11.63 3.27 13.41
C LEU A 196 11.73 2.02 14.30
N ASP A 197 10.79 1.86 15.22
CA ASP A 197 10.64 0.64 16.01
C ASP A 197 9.79 -0.37 15.22
N PHE A 198 10.36 -1.54 14.97
CA PHE A 198 9.61 -2.66 14.42
C PHE A 198 8.72 -3.27 15.51
N GLU A 199 7.42 -3.25 15.33
CA GLU A 199 6.45 -3.75 16.32
C GLU A 199 5.96 -5.16 15.99
N GLU A 200 5.52 -5.40 14.76
CA GLU A 200 4.93 -6.67 14.36
C GLU A 200 4.98 -6.90 12.86
N ILE A 201 5.04 -8.17 12.46
CA ILE A 201 4.79 -8.63 11.10
C ILE A 201 3.67 -9.65 11.08
N LYS A 202 2.75 -9.56 10.12
CA LYS A 202 1.73 -10.56 9.82
C LYS A 202 1.76 -10.92 8.34
N GLY A 203 1.54 -12.19 8.05
CA GLY A 203 1.26 -12.64 6.70
C GLY A 203 -0.18 -12.34 6.31
N MET A 204 -0.41 -12.20 5.02
CA MET A 204 -1.74 -12.11 4.43
C MET A 204 -1.91 -13.24 3.43
N SER A 205 -2.88 -14.12 3.64
CA SER A 205 -3.21 -15.19 2.72
C SER A 205 -4.48 -14.87 1.96
N TYR A 206 -4.45 -15.14 0.65
CA TYR A 206 -5.58 -15.04 -0.25
C TYR A 206 -5.82 -16.38 -0.95
N LEU A 207 -7.04 -16.91 -0.86
CA LEU A 207 -7.49 -18.12 -1.54
C LEU A 207 -8.47 -17.70 -2.64
N PRO A 208 -8.03 -17.54 -3.89
CA PRO A 208 -8.81 -16.93 -4.98
C PRO A 208 -10.13 -17.64 -5.29
N TYR A 209 -10.16 -18.98 -5.20
CA TYR A 209 -11.36 -19.77 -5.51
C TYR A 209 -12.49 -19.63 -4.49
N LEU A 210 -12.16 -19.20 -3.26
CA LEU A 210 -13.11 -19.06 -2.16
C LEU A 210 -13.33 -17.59 -1.76
N ASP A 211 -12.61 -16.66 -2.39
CA ASP A 211 -12.57 -15.25 -2.02
C ASP A 211 -12.26 -15.01 -0.52
N ILE A 212 -11.49 -15.92 0.07
CA ILE A 212 -11.13 -15.87 1.49
C ILE A 212 -9.78 -15.17 1.64
N VAL A 213 -9.76 -14.12 2.47
CA VAL A 213 -8.55 -13.43 2.92
C VAL A 213 -8.45 -13.51 4.44
N LYS A 214 -7.25 -13.71 4.96
CA LYS A 214 -7.01 -13.72 6.41
C LYS A 214 -5.58 -13.32 6.76
N LEU A 215 -5.42 -12.74 7.96
CA LEU A 215 -4.11 -12.57 8.58
C LEU A 215 -3.61 -13.92 9.10
N THR A 216 -2.32 -14.13 8.98
CA THR A 216 -1.61 -15.33 9.46
C THR A 216 -0.29 -14.91 10.11
N ASP A 217 0.35 -15.83 10.81
CA ASP A 217 1.72 -15.62 11.32
C ASP A 217 2.80 -15.99 10.28
N ASP A 218 2.40 -16.53 9.12
CA ASP A 218 3.31 -16.90 8.02
C ASP A 218 3.45 -15.75 6.99
N PRO A 219 4.55 -14.96 7.00
CA PRO A 219 4.80 -13.86 6.07
C PRO A 219 5.41 -14.34 4.74
N SER A 220 5.29 -15.62 4.41
CA SER A 220 6.03 -16.20 3.29
C SER A 220 5.56 -15.76 1.90
N VAL A 221 4.34 -15.24 1.73
CA VAL A 221 3.85 -14.79 0.42
C VAL A 221 3.63 -13.28 0.39
N ASN A 222 2.60 -12.79 1.03
CA ASN A 222 2.34 -11.37 1.20
C ASN A 222 2.34 -11.05 2.71
N TYR A 223 2.83 -9.88 3.08
CA TYR A 223 2.94 -9.52 4.49
C TYR A 223 2.70 -8.03 4.73
N ILE A 224 2.31 -7.71 5.97
CA ILE A 224 2.19 -6.36 6.49
C ILE A 224 3.05 -6.21 7.74
N ILE A 225 3.81 -5.12 7.79
CA ILE A 225 4.60 -4.72 8.96
C ILE A 225 3.96 -3.50 9.59
N HIS A 226 3.85 -3.53 10.91
CA HIS A 226 3.57 -2.38 11.75
C HIS A 226 4.86 -1.89 12.39
N ALA A 227 5.13 -0.61 12.26
CA ALA A 227 6.26 0.08 12.88
C ALA A 227 5.79 1.35 13.59
N ARG A 228 6.61 1.88 14.50
CA ARG A 228 6.34 3.14 15.20
C ARG A 228 7.53 4.09 15.10
N LYS A 229 7.23 5.38 15.08
CA LYS A 229 8.25 6.42 15.19
C LYS A 229 8.50 6.75 16.67
N LYS A 230 9.77 6.74 17.09
CA LYS A 230 10.19 7.24 18.42
C LYS A 230 10.13 8.74 18.52
#